data_752b5fa7d444f5e572423a57eedca535
#
_entry.id   752b5fa7d444f5e572423a57eedca535
#
_cell.length_a   1.000
_cell.length_b   1.000
_cell.length_c   1.000
_cell.angle_alpha   90.00
_cell.angle_beta   90.00
_cell.angle_gamma   90.00
#
_symmetry.space_group_name_H-M   'P 1'
#
loop_
_entity.id
_entity.type
_entity.pdbx_description
1 polymer ?
#
loop_
_entity_poly.entity_id
_entity_poly.type
_entity_poly.pdbx_seq_one_letter_code
_entity_poly.pdbx_strand_id
1 'polypeptide(L)'
;MAKTKPSIKKKAAAKPVAKKAVAKKAPAKKVVVKKAAVPAKKVAPPKKVVAAKKAAPVNKVVAKPVKKVVAAKPKAAQEVTKKVAAPARTKIPVKHIAIAGNIGSGKTTLTQLLSKHYGWLPQFEDVDNNPYLNDFYEEMTRWSFNLQIYFLNQRFKQIVEIQNGEETVIQDRTIHEDAFIFAPNLHAMGLMSSRDFENYRGLYETVSGLIRKPDLLIYLRASVPTLVNQIQRRGREYEDNLRLDYLRRLNEYYEKWITSYTDGRLLIIDVEKVNFADDKNALGEVIQRIDAELFGLF
;
A
#
# COMPACT_ATOMS: atom_id res chain seq x y z
N MET A 1 28.77 -63.23 45.62
CA MET A 1 28.91 -64.50 44.90
C MET A 1 28.14 -64.35 43.59
N ALA A 2 28.85 -64.06 42.49
CA ALA A 2 29.29 -64.99 41.47
C ALA A 2 28.07 -65.62 40.74
N LYS A 3 27.88 -65.56 39.45
CA LYS A 3 28.64 -65.80 38.23
C LYS A 3 27.83 -65.42 36.99
N THR A 4 28.34 -64.63 36.07
CA THR A 4 28.90 -64.94 34.72
C THR A 4 27.97 -65.59 33.69
N LYS A 5 27.75 -64.84 32.61
CA LYS A 5 27.81 -65.00 31.11
C LYS A 5 27.61 -66.40 30.53
N PRO A 6 27.31 -66.58 29.21
CA PRO A 6 27.60 -65.75 28.02
C PRO A 6 26.54 -65.71 26.88
N SER A 7 26.68 -64.75 26.07
CA SER A 7 26.65 -64.51 24.62
C SER A 7 26.45 -65.71 23.66
N ILE A 8 25.50 -65.56 22.70
CA ILE A 8 25.52 -66.23 21.40
C ILE A 8 25.11 -65.22 20.28
N LYS A 9 26.04 -64.96 19.36
CA LYS A 9 25.86 -64.28 18.07
C LYS A 9 25.05 -65.17 17.11
N LYS A 10 24.03 -64.65 16.43
CA LYS A 10 23.52 -65.23 15.19
C LYS A 10 23.63 -64.19 14.05
N LYS A 11 24.39 -64.63 13.02
CA LYS A 11 24.55 -64.01 11.69
C LYS A 11 23.19 -63.90 10.99
N ALA A 12 22.88 -62.76 10.43
CA ALA A 12 21.81 -62.60 9.46
C ALA A 12 22.39 -62.54 8.05
N ALA A 13 21.81 -63.34 7.20
CA ALA A 13 22.20 -63.55 5.81
C ALA A 13 21.70 -62.38 4.91
N ALA A 14 22.54 -62.00 3.95
CA ALA A 14 22.25 -61.04 2.90
C ALA A 14 21.26 -61.61 1.87
N LYS A 15 20.25 -60.83 1.47
CA LYS A 15 19.41 -61.10 0.31
C LYS A 15 19.92 -60.36 -0.94
N PRO A 16 19.75 -60.94 -2.13
CA PRO A 16 20.34 -60.42 -3.35
C PRO A 16 19.56 -59.24 -3.95
N VAL A 17 20.30 -58.28 -4.54
CA VAL A 17 19.83 -57.10 -5.25
C VAL A 17 19.25 -57.51 -6.61
N ALA A 18 17.96 -57.21 -6.86
CA ALA A 18 17.31 -57.37 -8.15
C ALA A 18 17.71 -56.24 -9.10
N LYS A 19 18.29 -56.60 -10.26
CA LYS A 19 18.62 -55.72 -11.39
C LYS A 19 17.32 -55.16 -12.03
N LYS A 20 17.08 -53.85 -11.99
CA LYS A 20 16.03 -53.17 -12.76
C LYS A 20 16.46 -53.05 -14.23
N ALA A 21 15.62 -53.54 -15.10
CA ALA A 21 15.76 -53.45 -16.56
C ALA A 21 15.58 -51.98 -17.03
N VAL A 22 16.46 -51.61 -17.98
CA VAL A 22 16.44 -50.32 -18.67
C VAL A 22 15.32 -50.33 -19.72
N ALA A 23 14.28 -49.55 -19.55
CA ALA A 23 13.22 -49.33 -20.54
C ALA A 23 13.75 -48.40 -21.65
N LYS A 24 13.73 -48.87 -22.90
CA LYS A 24 14.05 -48.12 -24.13
C LYS A 24 13.01 -46.99 -24.34
N LYS A 25 13.48 -45.73 -24.49
CA LYS A 25 12.68 -44.58 -24.92
C LYS A 25 12.23 -44.76 -26.36
N ALA A 26 10.92 -44.65 -26.61
CA ALA A 26 10.33 -44.52 -27.93
C ALA A 26 10.55 -43.10 -28.48
N PRO A 27 10.67 -42.91 -29.82
CA PRO A 27 10.95 -41.60 -30.40
C PRO A 27 9.71 -40.70 -30.41
N ALA A 28 9.93 -39.42 -30.04
CA ALA A 28 8.91 -38.38 -30.03
C ALA A 28 8.41 -38.06 -31.45
N LYS A 29 7.09 -38.13 -31.66
CA LYS A 29 6.44 -37.69 -32.92
C LYS A 29 6.52 -36.15 -33.00
N LYS A 30 7.12 -35.64 -34.09
CA LYS A 30 7.09 -34.21 -34.45
C LYS A 30 5.67 -33.81 -34.80
N VAL A 31 5.06 -32.94 -34.00
CA VAL A 31 3.80 -32.25 -34.33
C VAL A 31 4.18 -31.06 -35.23
N VAL A 32 3.76 -31.14 -36.48
CA VAL A 32 3.86 -30.03 -37.45
C VAL A 32 2.67 -29.13 -37.22
N VAL A 33 2.90 -27.96 -36.59
CA VAL A 33 1.91 -26.91 -36.46
C VAL A 33 1.85 -26.13 -37.78
N LYS A 34 0.77 -26.31 -38.54
CA LYS A 34 0.47 -25.49 -39.71
C LYS A 34 0.11 -24.08 -39.23
N LYS A 35 0.94 -23.09 -39.58
CA LYS A 35 0.59 -21.65 -39.44
C LYS A 35 -0.59 -21.33 -40.36
N ALA A 36 -1.74 -21.01 -39.80
CA ALA A 36 -2.82 -20.36 -40.50
C ALA A 36 -2.48 -18.86 -40.64
N ALA A 37 -2.39 -18.39 -41.87
CA ALA A 37 -2.21 -16.97 -42.16
C ALA A 37 -3.52 -16.22 -41.93
N VAL A 38 -3.50 -15.21 -41.03
CA VAL A 38 -4.59 -14.26 -40.81
C VAL A 38 -4.45 -13.13 -41.86
N PRO A 39 -5.47 -12.79 -42.62
CA PRO A 39 -5.37 -11.72 -43.60
C PRO A 39 -5.30 -10.34 -42.93
N ALA A 40 -4.30 -9.54 -43.33
CA ALA A 40 -4.13 -8.18 -42.88
C ALA A 40 -5.26 -7.28 -43.33
N LYS A 41 -6.07 -6.73 -42.42
CA LYS A 41 -7.00 -5.64 -42.67
C LYS A 41 -6.21 -4.36 -42.92
N LYS A 42 -6.35 -3.77 -44.11
CA LYS A 42 -5.82 -2.44 -44.45
C LYS A 42 -6.50 -1.39 -43.56
N VAL A 43 -5.68 -0.72 -42.73
CA VAL A 43 -6.09 0.47 -41.99
C VAL A 43 -5.95 1.67 -42.90
N ALA A 44 -7.07 2.40 -43.13
CA ALA A 44 -7.09 3.65 -43.87
C ALA A 44 -6.37 4.77 -43.11
N PRO A 45 -5.70 5.73 -43.79
CA PRO A 45 -4.98 6.81 -43.16
C PRO A 45 -5.93 7.83 -42.49
N PRO A 46 -5.49 8.49 -41.37
CA PRO A 46 -6.33 9.45 -40.68
C PRO A 46 -6.50 10.74 -41.49
N LYS A 47 -7.74 11.22 -41.57
CA LYS A 47 -8.09 12.49 -42.20
C LYS A 47 -7.46 13.64 -41.44
N LYS A 48 -6.75 14.53 -42.16
CA LYS A 48 -6.29 15.83 -41.71
C LYS A 48 -7.46 16.67 -41.18
N VAL A 49 -7.39 17.06 -39.91
CA VAL A 49 -8.24 18.13 -39.36
C VAL A 49 -7.49 19.44 -39.54
N VAL A 50 -8.12 20.31 -40.34
CA VAL A 50 -7.64 21.66 -40.65
C VAL A 50 -8.30 22.65 -39.70
N ALA A 51 -7.51 23.65 -39.33
CA ALA A 51 -7.80 25.05 -39.00
C ALA A 51 -8.27 25.45 -37.60
N ALA A 52 -7.38 26.04 -36.96
CA ALA A 52 -7.32 27.42 -36.44
C ALA A 52 -8.68 28.12 -36.22
N LYS A 53 -9.02 28.39 -34.97
CA LYS A 53 -9.87 29.51 -34.59
C LYS A 53 -9.06 30.51 -33.74
N LYS A 54 -9.15 31.77 -34.23
CA LYS A 54 -8.50 33.00 -33.74
C LYS A 54 -8.68 33.21 -32.23
N ALA A 55 -7.58 33.63 -31.58
CA ALA A 55 -7.58 34.18 -30.23
C ALA A 55 -8.34 35.50 -30.17
N ALA A 56 -9.22 35.65 -29.15
CA ALA A 56 -9.83 36.92 -28.79
C ALA A 56 -8.89 37.73 -27.87
N PRO A 57 -8.96 39.07 -27.89
CA PRO A 57 -7.97 39.91 -27.20
C PRO A 57 -8.18 39.97 -25.70
N VAL A 58 -7.06 39.94 -24.97
CA VAL A 58 -7.01 40.07 -23.51
C VAL A 58 -7.32 41.53 -23.11
N ASN A 59 -8.38 41.74 -22.32
CA ASN A 59 -8.71 43.03 -21.72
C ASN A 59 -7.64 43.45 -20.69
N LYS A 60 -7.01 44.60 -20.96
CA LYS A 60 -6.14 45.31 -19.99
C LYS A 60 -6.99 45.84 -18.83
N VAL A 61 -6.73 45.33 -17.61
CA VAL A 61 -7.25 45.93 -16.39
C VAL A 61 -6.37 47.12 -16.02
N VAL A 62 -6.98 48.30 -16.05
CA VAL A 62 -6.35 49.59 -15.65
C VAL A 62 -6.34 49.69 -14.15
N ALA A 63 -5.16 49.79 -13.55
CA ALA A 63 -4.95 50.06 -12.14
C ALA A 63 -5.38 51.49 -11.76
N LYS A 64 -6.24 51.68 -10.77
CA LYS A 64 -6.56 53.00 -10.18
C LYS A 64 -5.53 53.38 -9.12
N PRO A 65 -5.17 54.68 -8.99
CA PRO A 65 -4.12 55.13 -8.07
C PRO A 65 -4.58 55.13 -6.61
N VAL A 66 -3.70 54.67 -5.72
CA VAL A 66 -3.87 54.68 -4.27
C VAL A 66 -3.71 56.08 -3.71
N LYS A 67 -4.71 56.61 -2.98
CA LYS A 67 -4.63 57.88 -2.28
C LYS A 67 -3.72 57.78 -1.05
N LYS A 68 -2.74 58.73 -0.96
CA LYS A 68 -1.89 58.95 0.21
C LYS A 68 -2.76 59.27 1.46
N VAL A 69 -2.59 58.51 2.55
CA VAL A 69 -3.10 58.83 3.87
C VAL A 69 -2.01 59.54 4.64
N VAL A 70 -2.40 60.73 5.16
CA VAL A 70 -1.53 61.62 5.93
C VAL A 70 -1.43 61.09 7.37
N ALA A 71 -0.20 61.10 7.88
CA ALA A 71 0.14 60.64 9.22
C ALA A 71 -0.41 61.63 10.32
N ALA A 72 -1.13 61.08 11.31
CA ALA A 72 -1.47 61.82 12.54
C ALA A 72 -0.52 61.38 13.67
N LYS A 73 -0.09 62.36 14.48
CA LYS A 73 0.84 62.23 15.60
C LYS A 73 0.26 61.40 16.78
N PRO A 74 1.09 60.72 17.55
CA PRO A 74 0.67 59.85 18.63
C PRO A 74 0.30 60.62 19.90
N LYS A 75 -0.82 60.29 20.53
CA LYS A 75 -1.13 60.63 21.92
C LYS A 75 -0.65 59.56 22.87
N ALA A 76 -0.17 60.01 24.00
CA ALA A 76 0.52 59.26 25.05
C ALA A 76 -0.17 57.98 25.52
N ALA A 77 0.64 56.99 25.79
CA ALA A 77 0.30 55.68 26.30
C ALA A 77 -0.18 55.72 27.74
N GLN A 78 -1.31 55.04 28.01
CA GLN A 78 -1.60 54.48 29.33
C GLN A 78 -1.32 52.97 29.24
N GLU A 79 -0.39 52.53 30.08
CA GLU A 79 0.03 51.14 30.24
C GLU A 79 -1.11 50.35 30.92
N VAL A 80 -1.85 49.58 30.11
CA VAL A 80 -2.74 48.54 30.60
C VAL A 80 -2.06 47.20 30.36
N THR A 81 -1.46 46.65 31.43
CA THR A 81 -0.94 45.31 31.42
C THR A 81 -2.08 44.28 31.26
N LYS A 82 -2.47 44.04 30.00
CA LYS A 82 -3.30 42.88 29.66
C LYS A 82 -2.36 41.63 29.66
N LYS A 83 -2.59 40.77 30.64
CA LYS A 83 -2.10 39.37 30.55
C LYS A 83 -2.48 38.81 29.15
N VAL A 84 -1.52 38.70 28.28
CA VAL A 84 -1.70 38.00 27.00
C VAL A 84 -1.87 36.52 27.36
N ALA A 85 -3.13 36.08 27.35
CA ALA A 85 -3.41 34.65 27.35
C ALA A 85 -2.74 34.07 26.13
N ALA A 86 -1.90 33.02 26.31
CA ALA A 86 -1.30 32.30 25.22
C ALA A 86 -2.42 31.89 24.22
N PRO A 87 -2.19 32.06 22.91
CA PRO A 87 -3.22 31.71 21.94
C PRO A 87 -3.55 30.22 22.13
N ALA A 88 -4.84 29.95 22.41
CA ALA A 88 -5.36 28.60 22.44
C ALA A 88 -4.95 27.95 21.09
N ARG A 89 -4.10 26.94 21.15
CA ARG A 89 -3.77 26.12 19.98
C ARG A 89 -5.09 25.57 19.47
N THR A 90 -5.63 26.15 18.41
CA THR A 90 -6.76 25.57 17.69
C THR A 90 -6.29 24.21 17.21
N LYS A 91 -6.78 23.15 17.87
CA LYS A 91 -6.51 21.77 17.42
C LYS A 91 -7.08 21.67 16.02
N ILE A 92 -6.21 21.49 15.04
CA ILE A 92 -6.64 21.20 13.67
C ILE A 92 -7.45 19.89 13.77
N PRO A 93 -8.70 19.87 13.28
CA PRO A 93 -9.50 18.66 13.37
C PRO A 93 -8.79 17.53 12.62
N VAL A 94 -8.67 16.38 13.27
CA VAL A 94 -8.15 15.15 12.64
C VAL A 94 -9.13 14.73 11.55
N LYS A 95 -8.64 14.54 10.33
CA LYS A 95 -9.48 14.17 9.18
C LYS A 95 -9.10 12.86 8.54
N HIS A 96 -7.82 12.52 8.52
CA HIS A 96 -7.32 11.36 7.79
C HIS A 96 -6.40 10.51 8.65
N ILE A 97 -6.87 9.33 9.03
CA ILE A 97 -6.06 8.28 9.65
C ILE A 97 -5.80 7.21 8.58
N ALA A 98 -4.55 6.81 8.43
CA ALA A 98 -4.18 5.79 7.45
C ALA A 98 -3.57 4.57 8.15
N ILE A 99 -3.95 3.37 7.70
CA ILE A 99 -3.38 2.12 8.19
C ILE A 99 -2.55 1.49 7.07
N ALA A 100 -1.26 1.33 7.33
CA ALA A 100 -0.30 0.70 6.42
C ALA A 100 0.18 -0.66 6.97
N GLY A 101 0.63 -1.52 6.07
CA GLY A 101 1.18 -2.82 6.43
C GLY A 101 1.08 -3.84 5.31
N ASN A 102 1.87 -4.89 5.40
CA ASN A 102 1.97 -5.91 4.36
C ASN A 102 0.66 -6.70 4.18
N ILE A 103 0.57 -7.50 3.12
CA ILE A 103 -0.54 -8.43 2.88
C ILE A 103 -0.63 -9.37 4.08
N GLY A 104 -1.83 -9.53 4.65
CA GLY A 104 -2.05 -10.35 5.84
C GLY A 104 -1.75 -9.69 7.19
N SER A 105 -1.33 -8.41 7.26
CA SER A 105 -0.97 -7.77 8.54
C SER A 105 -2.14 -7.40 9.46
N GLY A 106 -3.40 -7.56 9.00
CA GLY A 106 -4.59 -7.26 9.81
C GLY A 106 -5.14 -5.84 9.65
N LYS A 107 -4.72 -5.09 8.62
CA LYS A 107 -5.19 -3.70 8.36
C LYS A 107 -6.70 -3.56 8.38
N THR A 108 -7.40 -4.37 7.58
CA THR A 108 -8.86 -4.33 7.45
C THR A 108 -9.56 -4.57 8.79
N THR A 109 -9.06 -5.52 9.58
CA THR A 109 -9.57 -5.80 10.93
C THR A 109 -9.39 -4.59 11.84
N LEU A 110 -8.19 -3.99 11.87
CA LEU A 110 -7.96 -2.82 12.71
C LEU A 110 -8.78 -1.62 12.24
N THR A 111 -8.91 -1.40 10.93
CA THR A 111 -9.77 -0.37 10.35
C THR A 111 -11.21 -0.49 10.85
N GLN A 112 -11.79 -1.71 10.82
CA GLN A 112 -13.14 -1.97 11.31
C GLN A 112 -13.29 -1.71 12.82
N LEU A 113 -12.33 -2.17 13.62
CA LEU A 113 -12.35 -2.01 15.07
C LEU A 113 -12.26 -0.54 15.49
N LEU A 114 -11.34 0.22 14.88
CA LEU A 114 -11.16 1.64 15.17
C LEU A 114 -12.32 2.48 14.64
N SER A 115 -12.83 2.19 13.44
CA SER A 115 -14.05 2.82 12.92
C SER A 115 -15.22 2.67 13.88
N LYS A 116 -15.43 1.47 14.40
CA LYS A 116 -16.50 1.20 15.40
C LYS A 116 -16.27 1.93 16.71
N HIS A 117 -15.02 2.05 17.17
CA HIS A 117 -14.69 2.68 18.44
C HIS A 117 -14.83 4.21 18.40
N TYR A 118 -14.27 4.84 17.35
CA TYR A 118 -14.23 6.31 17.22
C TYR A 118 -15.40 6.90 16.45
N GLY A 119 -16.19 6.08 15.75
CA GLY A 119 -17.22 6.55 14.81
C GLY A 119 -16.63 7.11 13.51
N TRP A 120 -15.36 6.83 13.20
CA TRP A 120 -14.74 7.27 11.95
C TRP A 120 -15.27 6.51 10.75
N LEU A 121 -15.35 7.17 9.59
CA LEU A 121 -15.76 6.54 8.34
C LEU A 121 -14.66 5.62 7.82
N PRO A 122 -14.89 4.31 7.64
CA PRO A 122 -13.90 3.42 7.07
C PRO A 122 -13.89 3.54 5.54
N GLN A 123 -12.69 3.65 4.97
CA GLN A 123 -12.44 3.44 3.55
C GLN A 123 -11.57 2.21 3.36
N PHE A 124 -12.16 1.17 2.77
CA PHE A 124 -11.47 -0.10 2.51
C PHE A 124 -10.85 -0.12 1.11
N GLU A 125 -9.85 -0.98 0.95
CA GLU A 125 -9.34 -1.37 -0.36
C GLU A 125 -10.40 -2.20 -1.09
N ASP A 126 -10.84 -1.73 -2.25
CA ASP A 126 -11.80 -2.46 -3.10
C ASP A 126 -11.06 -3.53 -3.92
N VAL A 127 -10.79 -4.66 -3.28
CA VAL A 127 -10.12 -5.81 -3.92
C VAL A 127 -11.09 -6.67 -4.71
N ASP A 128 -12.33 -6.80 -4.24
CA ASP A 128 -13.32 -7.73 -4.80
C ASP A 128 -13.85 -7.24 -6.16
N ASN A 129 -13.91 -5.93 -6.38
CA ASN A 129 -14.32 -5.33 -7.65
C ASN A 129 -13.12 -4.90 -8.53
N ASN A 130 -11.90 -5.31 -8.18
CA ASN A 130 -10.71 -4.96 -8.95
C ASN A 130 -10.62 -5.85 -10.21
N PRO A 131 -10.77 -5.26 -11.43
CA PRO A 131 -10.82 -6.05 -12.66
C PRO A 131 -9.47 -6.66 -13.07
N TYR A 132 -8.38 -6.27 -12.42
CA TYR A 132 -7.02 -6.71 -12.76
C TYR A 132 -6.41 -7.67 -11.74
N LEU A 133 -7.03 -7.86 -10.58
CA LEU A 133 -6.37 -8.54 -9.47
C LEU A 133 -6.16 -10.03 -9.74
N ASN A 134 -7.18 -10.72 -10.24
CA ASN A 134 -7.09 -12.14 -10.61
C ASN A 134 -6.09 -12.35 -11.76
N ASP A 135 -6.21 -11.57 -12.84
CA ASP A 135 -5.32 -11.63 -13.99
C ASP A 135 -3.86 -11.35 -13.57
N PHE A 136 -3.65 -10.44 -12.62
CA PHE A 136 -2.33 -10.15 -12.09
C PHE A 136 -1.70 -11.35 -11.39
N TYR A 137 -2.44 -12.07 -10.55
CA TYR A 137 -1.89 -13.25 -9.88
C TYR A 137 -1.65 -14.42 -10.85
N GLU A 138 -2.36 -14.48 -11.97
CA GLU A 138 -2.11 -15.45 -13.05
C GLU A 138 -0.90 -15.06 -13.91
N GLU A 139 -0.79 -13.79 -14.33
CA GLU A 139 0.29 -13.30 -15.19
C GLU A 139 0.82 -11.93 -14.74
N MET A 140 1.61 -11.92 -13.64
CA MET A 140 2.12 -10.69 -13.01
C MET A 140 2.84 -9.77 -14.00
N THR A 141 3.67 -10.30 -14.90
CA THR A 141 4.44 -9.51 -15.87
C THR A 141 3.54 -8.73 -16.83
N ARG A 142 2.41 -9.32 -17.22
CA ARG A 142 1.46 -8.67 -18.14
C ARG A 142 0.66 -7.58 -17.45
N TRP A 143 0.24 -7.80 -16.20
CA TRP A 143 -0.76 -7.00 -15.55
C TRP A 143 -0.26 -6.06 -14.46
N SER A 144 1.04 -6.12 -14.10
CA SER A 144 1.62 -5.31 -13.02
C SER A 144 1.37 -3.81 -13.18
N PHE A 145 1.61 -3.25 -14.36
CA PHE A 145 1.41 -1.83 -14.62
C PHE A 145 -0.08 -1.45 -14.53
N ASN A 146 -0.96 -2.22 -15.16
CA ASN A 146 -2.39 -1.96 -15.16
C ASN A 146 -2.97 -1.98 -13.75
N LEU A 147 -2.59 -2.98 -12.95
CA LEU A 147 -3.00 -3.09 -11.56
C LEU A 147 -2.53 -1.90 -10.72
N GLN A 148 -1.27 -1.49 -10.86
CA GLN A 148 -0.73 -0.37 -10.09
C GLN A 148 -1.37 0.97 -10.48
N ILE A 149 -1.67 1.20 -11.76
CA ILE A 149 -2.42 2.38 -12.21
C ILE A 149 -3.86 2.36 -11.66
N TYR A 150 -4.50 1.19 -11.63
CA TYR A 150 -5.84 1.07 -11.06
C TYR A 150 -5.84 1.46 -9.57
N PHE A 151 -4.93 0.90 -8.77
CA PHE A 151 -4.83 1.24 -7.35
C PHE A 151 -4.49 2.71 -7.12
N LEU A 152 -3.53 3.26 -7.86
CA LEU A 152 -3.17 4.67 -7.78
C LEU A 152 -4.40 5.58 -8.01
N ASN A 153 -5.18 5.30 -9.05
CA ASN A 153 -6.38 6.07 -9.37
C ASN A 153 -7.46 5.96 -8.28
N GLN A 154 -7.72 4.75 -7.77
CA GLN A 154 -8.72 4.56 -6.72
C GLN A 154 -8.33 5.27 -5.42
N ARG A 155 -7.07 5.13 -4.97
CA ARG A 155 -6.60 5.80 -3.76
C ARG A 155 -6.53 7.32 -3.89
N PHE A 156 -6.17 7.81 -5.06
CA PHE A 156 -6.21 9.25 -5.32
C PHE A 156 -7.63 9.79 -5.18
N LYS A 157 -8.64 9.12 -5.75
CA LYS A 157 -10.06 9.51 -5.59
C LYS A 157 -10.46 9.50 -4.12
N GLN A 158 -10.15 8.44 -3.38
CA GLN A 158 -10.45 8.35 -1.95
C GLN A 158 -9.84 9.51 -1.16
N ILE A 159 -8.57 9.86 -1.41
CA ILE A 159 -7.92 10.96 -0.69
C ILE A 159 -8.55 12.31 -1.05
N VAL A 160 -8.94 12.52 -2.30
CA VAL A 160 -9.66 13.73 -2.72
C VAL A 160 -11.02 13.84 -2.01
N GLU A 161 -11.74 12.73 -1.85
CA GLU A 161 -12.99 12.66 -1.08
C GLU A 161 -12.75 12.99 0.40
N ILE A 162 -11.72 12.41 1.02
CA ILE A 162 -11.33 12.71 2.42
C ILE A 162 -11.01 14.19 2.58
N GLN A 163 -10.28 14.80 1.66
CA GLN A 163 -9.89 16.21 1.74
C GLN A 163 -11.09 17.16 1.66
N ASN A 164 -12.09 16.81 0.86
CA ASN A 164 -13.28 17.59 0.61
C ASN A 164 -14.41 17.28 1.63
N GLY A 165 -14.33 16.17 2.35
CA GLY A 165 -15.30 15.78 3.37
C GLY A 165 -15.11 16.54 4.69
N GLU A 166 -16.10 16.43 5.57
CA GLU A 166 -16.06 17.05 6.92
C GLU A 166 -15.73 16.04 8.03
N GLU A 167 -15.93 14.76 7.77
CA GLU A 167 -15.79 13.68 8.73
C GLU A 167 -14.35 13.15 8.80
N THR A 168 -14.01 12.54 9.93
CA THR A 168 -12.75 11.80 10.07
C THR A 168 -12.87 10.47 9.36
N VAL A 169 -11.93 10.18 8.48
CA VAL A 169 -11.86 8.92 7.72
C VAL A 169 -10.66 8.09 8.15
N ILE A 170 -10.87 6.79 8.30
CA ILE A 170 -9.81 5.80 8.49
C ILE A 170 -9.67 4.96 7.23
N GLN A 171 -8.50 5.04 6.59
CA GLN A 171 -8.22 4.43 5.30
C GLN A 171 -7.37 3.15 5.46
N ASP A 172 -7.84 2.03 4.90
CA ASP A 172 -7.10 0.78 4.77
C ASP A 172 -6.19 0.86 3.56
N ARG A 173 -4.91 1.00 3.77
CA ARG A 173 -3.83 1.17 2.81
C ARG A 173 -3.78 2.55 2.13
N THR A 174 -2.56 3.05 1.96
CA THR A 174 -2.29 4.38 1.41
C THR A 174 -1.79 4.33 -0.03
N ILE A 175 -1.93 5.44 -0.74
CA ILE A 175 -1.32 5.66 -2.06
C ILE A 175 0.22 5.57 -2.03
N HIS A 176 0.83 5.86 -0.87
CA HIS A 176 2.27 5.81 -0.67
C HIS A 176 2.81 4.39 -0.69
N GLU A 177 2.02 3.41 -0.21
CA GLU A 177 2.41 1.99 -0.24
C GLU A 177 2.53 1.48 -1.67
N ASP A 178 1.63 1.89 -2.58
CA ASP A 178 1.73 1.52 -3.99
C ASP A 178 3.02 2.06 -4.62
N ALA A 179 3.37 3.31 -4.31
CA ALA A 179 4.51 4.00 -4.91
C ALA A 179 5.87 3.59 -4.31
N PHE A 180 5.94 3.34 -3.00
CA PHE A 180 7.21 3.06 -2.33
C PHE A 180 7.47 1.57 -2.10
N ILE A 181 6.45 0.72 -2.22
CA ILE A 181 6.55 -0.71 -1.90
C ILE A 181 6.18 -1.59 -3.07
N PHE A 182 4.93 -1.51 -3.56
CA PHE A 182 4.45 -2.45 -4.58
C PHE A 182 5.06 -2.22 -5.95
N ALA A 183 4.99 -1.02 -6.51
CA ALA A 183 5.53 -0.73 -7.83
C ALA A 183 7.06 -0.91 -7.89
N PRO A 184 7.87 -0.42 -6.92
CA PRO A 184 9.30 -0.68 -6.91
C PRO A 184 9.65 -2.16 -6.77
N ASN A 185 8.89 -2.92 -5.97
CA ASN A 185 9.11 -4.37 -5.86
C ASN A 185 8.84 -5.09 -7.18
N LEU A 186 7.74 -4.78 -7.86
CA LEU A 186 7.40 -5.35 -9.16
C LEU A 186 8.46 -5.03 -10.22
N HIS A 187 8.97 -3.79 -10.24
CA HIS A 187 10.07 -3.39 -11.11
C HIS A 187 11.36 -4.15 -10.78
N ALA A 188 11.76 -4.21 -9.51
CA ALA A 188 12.98 -4.90 -9.08
C ALA A 188 12.94 -6.43 -9.31
N MET A 189 11.75 -7.01 -9.40
CA MET A 189 11.55 -8.42 -9.76
C MET A 189 11.49 -8.65 -11.29
N GLY A 190 11.59 -7.61 -12.11
CA GLY A 190 11.44 -7.71 -13.57
C GLY A 190 10.01 -7.96 -14.05
N LEU A 191 9.02 -7.78 -13.15
CA LEU A 191 7.59 -7.97 -13.44
C LEU A 191 6.94 -6.69 -14.01
N MET A 192 7.61 -5.53 -13.87
CA MET A 192 7.23 -4.27 -14.49
C MET A 192 8.44 -3.72 -15.24
N SER A 193 8.25 -3.25 -16.49
CA SER A 193 9.33 -2.68 -17.29
C SER A 193 9.82 -1.36 -16.69
N SER A 194 11.08 -0.97 -16.93
CA SER A 194 11.61 0.33 -16.47
C SER A 194 10.80 1.50 -17.03
N ARG A 195 10.39 1.41 -18.30
CA ARG A 195 9.54 2.45 -18.92
C ARG A 195 8.20 2.60 -18.22
N ASP A 196 7.54 1.49 -17.89
CA ASP A 196 6.24 1.50 -17.21
C ASP A 196 6.40 1.98 -15.76
N PHE A 197 7.47 1.57 -15.08
CA PHE A 197 7.77 2.04 -13.72
C PHE A 197 8.07 3.54 -13.67
N GLU A 198 8.83 4.07 -14.61
CA GLU A 198 9.11 5.52 -14.71
C GLU A 198 7.82 6.31 -14.99
N ASN A 199 6.95 5.80 -15.87
CA ASN A 199 5.67 6.43 -16.15
C ASN A 199 4.74 6.41 -14.92
N TYR A 200 4.67 5.28 -14.22
CA TYR A 200 3.94 5.16 -12.95
C TYR A 200 4.44 6.16 -11.90
N ARG A 201 5.77 6.23 -11.72
CA ARG A 201 6.40 7.14 -10.75
C ARG A 201 6.11 8.60 -11.07
N GLY A 202 6.24 9.01 -12.34
CA GLY A 202 5.92 10.37 -12.76
C GLY A 202 4.45 10.75 -12.52
N LEU A 203 3.52 9.80 -12.73
CA LEU A 203 2.11 10.01 -12.42
C LEU A 203 1.90 10.14 -10.90
N TYR A 204 2.50 9.25 -10.10
CA TYR A 204 2.44 9.35 -8.64
C TYR A 204 3.00 10.69 -8.13
N GLU A 205 4.16 11.13 -8.60
CA GLU A 205 4.75 12.42 -8.24
C GLU A 205 3.80 13.59 -8.54
N THR A 206 3.09 13.54 -9.68
CA THR A 206 2.11 14.54 -10.05
C THR A 206 0.92 14.56 -9.09
N VAL A 207 0.31 13.41 -8.82
CA VAL A 207 -0.90 13.35 -7.99
C VAL A 207 -0.58 13.55 -6.50
N SER A 208 0.60 13.12 -6.05
CA SER A 208 1.03 13.29 -4.65
C SER A 208 1.21 14.76 -4.25
N GLY A 209 1.53 15.63 -5.21
CA GLY A 209 1.58 17.07 -5.01
C GLY A 209 0.20 17.73 -4.78
N LEU A 210 -0.88 17.04 -5.09
CA LEU A 210 -2.27 17.53 -4.98
C LEU A 210 -3.00 17.03 -3.72
N ILE A 211 -2.40 16.12 -2.96
CA ILE A 211 -3.03 15.49 -1.81
C ILE A 211 -2.34 15.88 -0.50
N ARG A 212 -3.12 15.84 0.58
CA ARG A 212 -2.59 16.01 1.94
C ARG A 212 -2.11 14.66 2.47
N LYS A 213 -1.06 14.73 3.31
CA LYS A 213 -0.58 13.57 4.07
C LYS A 213 -1.59 13.23 5.18
N PRO A 214 -1.65 11.98 5.62
CA PRO A 214 -2.51 11.60 6.75
C PRO A 214 -2.07 12.30 8.05
N ASP A 215 -3.03 12.60 8.92
CA ASP A 215 -2.78 13.18 10.24
C ASP A 215 -2.06 12.20 11.17
N LEU A 216 -2.30 10.88 10.95
CA LEU A 216 -1.60 9.78 11.60
C LEU A 216 -1.48 8.59 10.64
N LEU A 217 -0.27 8.07 10.47
CA LEU A 217 0.00 6.80 9.84
C LEU A 217 0.19 5.72 10.91
N ILE A 218 -0.63 4.66 10.87
CA ILE A 218 -0.50 3.48 11.73
C ILE A 218 0.11 2.36 10.90
N TYR A 219 1.32 1.94 11.24
CA TYR A 219 2.00 0.85 10.56
C TYR A 219 1.89 -0.45 11.36
N LEU A 220 1.30 -1.48 10.74
CA LEU A 220 1.22 -2.83 11.29
C LEU A 220 2.46 -3.63 10.87
N ARG A 221 3.39 -3.78 11.82
CA ARG A 221 4.60 -4.57 11.64
C ARG A 221 4.32 -6.03 11.95
N ALA A 222 4.66 -6.92 11.02
CA ALA A 222 4.51 -8.36 11.18
C ALA A 222 5.71 -9.10 10.59
N SER A 223 6.07 -10.25 11.16
CA SER A 223 7.03 -11.15 10.53
C SER A 223 6.41 -11.92 9.36
N VAL A 224 7.25 -12.38 8.44
CA VAL A 224 6.77 -13.15 7.28
C VAL A 224 6.01 -14.43 7.68
N PRO A 225 6.43 -15.21 8.69
CA PRO A 225 5.64 -16.34 9.17
C PRO A 225 4.24 -15.94 9.65
N THR A 226 4.13 -14.85 10.39
CA THR A 226 2.83 -14.33 10.87
C THR A 226 1.93 -13.93 9.71
N LEU A 227 2.49 -13.23 8.71
CA LEU A 227 1.74 -12.85 7.50
C LEU A 227 1.20 -14.08 6.76
N VAL A 228 2.04 -15.09 6.55
CA VAL A 228 1.65 -16.35 5.89
C VAL A 228 0.49 -17.03 6.65
N ASN A 229 0.61 -17.16 7.97
CA ASN A 229 -0.44 -17.75 8.80
C ASN A 229 -1.77 -16.98 8.70
N GLN A 230 -1.71 -15.65 8.68
CA GLN A 230 -2.91 -14.82 8.59
C GLN A 230 -3.54 -14.86 7.19
N ILE A 231 -2.73 -14.91 6.12
CA ILE A 231 -3.20 -15.09 4.74
C ILE A 231 -3.91 -16.44 4.61
N GLN A 232 -3.32 -17.53 5.09
CA GLN A 232 -3.91 -18.86 5.05
C GLN A 232 -5.22 -18.93 5.85
N ARG A 233 -5.28 -18.31 7.04
CA ARG A 233 -6.52 -18.24 7.85
C ARG A 233 -7.64 -17.47 7.15
N ARG A 234 -7.29 -16.46 6.34
CA ARG A 234 -8.25 -15.66 5.57
C ARG A 234 -8.83 -16.42 4.37
N GLY A 235 -8.02 -17.26 3.70
CA GLY A 235 -8.43 -18.21 2.65
C GLY A 235 -8.99 -17.56 1.39
N ARG A 236 -8.35 -16.52 0.87
CA ARG A 236 -8.68 -15.91 -0.43
C ARG A 236 -8.02 -16.70 -1.55
N GLU A 237 -8.83 -17.25 -2.47
CA GLU A 237 -8.37 -18.13 -3.55
C GLU A 237 -7.24 -17.53 -4.40
N TYR A 238 -7.29 -16.24 -4.73
CA TYR A 238 -6.24 -15.60 -5.52
C TYR A 238 -4.91 -15.44 -4.76
N GLU A 239 -4.90 -15.55 -3.44
CA GLU A 239 -3.70 -15.50 -2.61
C GLU A 239 -2.98 -16.84 -2.49
N ASP A 240 -3.60 -17.94 -2.90
CA ASP A 240 -2.97 -19.29 -2.88
C ASP A 240 -1.71 -19.34 -3.75
N ASN A 241 -1.66 -18.51 -4.80
CA ASN A 241 -0.51 -18.38 -5.68
C ASN A 241 0.53 -17.35 -5.19
N LEU A 242 0.34 -16.74 -3.99
CA LEU A 242 1.24 -15.73 -3.47
C LEU A 242 2.60 -16.33 -3.11
N ARG A 243 3.63 -15.90 -3.82
CA ARG A 243 5.00 -16.39 -3.63
C ARG A 243 5.60 -15.84 -2.34
N LEU A 244 6.26 -16.72 -1.58
CA LEU A 244 6.91 -16.34 -0.32
C LEU A 244 8.03 -15.31 -0.51
N ASP A 245 8.79 -15.39 -1.63
CA ASP A 245 9.83 -14.42 -1.95
C ASP A 245 9.23 -13.03 -2.23
N TYR A 246 8.07 -12.95 -2.89
CA TYR A 246 7.34 -11.70 -3.10
C TYR A 246 6.93 -11.06 -1.76
N LEU A 247 6.31 -11.83 -0.87
CA LEU A 247 5.88 -11.36 0.45
C LEU A 247 7.05 -10.88 1.32
N ARG A 248 8.20 -11.60 1.29
CA ARG A 248 9.42 -11.20 1.99
C ARG A 248 9.97 -9.88 1.48
N ARG A 249 10.07 -9.72 0.17
CA ARG A 249 10.56 -8.47 -0.44
C ARG A 249 9.65 -7.29 -0.11
N LEU A 250 8.33 -7.47 -0.16
CA LEU A 250 7.40 -6.43 0.31
C LEU A 250 7.71 -6.03 1.75
N ASN A 251 7.95 -6.99 2.64
CA ASN A 251 8.27 -6.71 4.04
C ASN A 251 9.55 -5.87 4.19
N GLU A 252 10.59 -6.17 3.40
CA GLU A 252 11.84 -5.40 3.35
C GLU A 252 11.60 -3.96 2.87
N TYR A 253 10.75 -3.76 1.86
CA TYR A 253 10.36 -2.43 1.39
C TYR A 253 9.57 -1.65 2.44
N TYR A 254 8.66 -2.31 3.18
CA TYR A 254 7.94 -1.69 4.28
C TYR A 254 8.88 -1.19 5.38
N GLU A 255 9.79 -2.04 5.86
CA GLU A 255 10.74 -1.64 6.89
C GLU A 255 11.64 -0.48 6.44
N LYS A 256 12.10 -0.50 5.18
CA LYS A 256 12.89 0.58 4.60
C LYS A 256 12.08 1.90 4.55
N TRP A 257 10.84 1.85 4.06
CA TRP A 257 9.98 3.02 3.98
C TRP A 257 9.68 3.61 5.36
N ILE A 258 9.27 2.78 6.31
CA ILE A 258 8.92 3.21 7.66
C ILE A 258 10.14 3.78 8.42
N THR A 259 11.33 3.21 8.23
CA THR A 259 12.57 3.75 8.83
C THR A 259 12.90 5.16 8.32
N SER A 260 12.55 5.47 7.08
CA SER A 260 12.78 6.78 6.45
C SER A 260 11.53 7.70 6.48
N TYR A 261 10.45 7.31 7.15
CA TYR A 261 9.21 8.08 7.13
C TYR A 261 9.32 9.38 7.93
N THR A 262 9.09 10.50 7.26
CA THR A 262 9.16 11.86 7.85
C THR A 262 7.91 12.70 7.54
N ASP A 263 6.89 12.10 6.94
CA ASP A 263 5.75 12.81 6.38
C ASP A 263 4.66 13.18 7.38
N GLY A 264 4.83 12.83 8.66
CA GLY A 264 3.88 13.13 9.70
C GLY A 264 4.02 12.21 10.92
N ARG A 265 2.94 12.11 11.71
CA ARG A 265 2.90 11.23 12.87
C ARG A 265 2.88 9.78 12.42
N LEU A 266 3.68 8.93 13.08
CA LEU A 266 3.80 7.52 12.81
C LEU A 266 3.63 6.71 14.09
N LEU A 267 2.65 5.81 14.11
CA LEU A 267 2.47 4.84 15.18
C LEU A 267 2.78 3.43 14.64
N ILE A 268 3.77 2.77 15.22
CA ILE A 268 4.13 1.39 14.86
C ILE A 268 3.49 0.42 15.85
N ILE A 269 2.70 -0.53 15.35
CA ILE A 269 2.08 -1.62 16.12
C ILE A 269 2.71 -2.93 15.66
N ASP A 270 3.37 -3.61 16.58
CA ASP A 270 3.92 -4.95 16.38
C ASP A 270 2.81 -5.98 16.63
N VAL A 271 2.27 -6.56 15.56
CA VAL A 271 1.11 -7.47 15.63
C VAL A 271 1.44 -8.81 16.31
N GLU A 272 2.72 -9.11 16.51
CA GLU A 272 3.13 -10.32 17.24
C GLU A 272 3.03 -10.11 18.75
N LYS A 273 3.16 -8.87 19.20
CA LYS A 273 3.05 -8.48 20.61
C LYS A 273 1.65 -8.06 21.00
N VAL A 274 0.86 -7.58 20.04
CA VAL A 274 -0.45 -6.96 20.31
C VAL A 274 -1.51 -7.66 19.44
N ASN A 275 -2.21 -8.61 20.01
CA ASN A 275 -3.32 -9.33 19.34
C ASN A 275 -4.63 -8.55 19.49
N PHE A 276 -4.73 -7.40 18.83
CA PHE A 276 -5.92 -6.52 18.87
C PHE A 276 -7.17 -7.16 18.26
N ALA A 277 -7.02 -8.23 17.47
CA ALA A 277 -8.15 -8.88 16.79
C ALA A 277 -8.96 -9.74 17.75
N ASP A 278 -8.30 -10.45 18.65
CA ASP A 278 -8.91 -11.45 19.53
C ASP A 278 -8.92 -11.02 21.01
N ASP A 279 -8.09 -10.03 21.39
CA ASP A 279 -7.98 -9.52 22.77
C ASP A 279 -8.42 -8.05 22.87
N LYS A 280 -9.49 -7.84 23.66
CA LYS A 280 -10.03 -6.50 23.91
C LYS A 280 -9.07 -5.60 24.69
N ASN A 281 -8.24 -6.15 25.59
CA ASN A 281 -7.27 -5.39 26.35
C ASN A 281 -6.16 -4.89 25.42
N ALA A 282 -5.67 -5.77 24.53
CA ALA A 282 -4.69 -5.40 23.51
C ALA A 282 -5.24 -4.31 22.56
N LEU A 283 -6.51 -4.38 22.16
CA LEU A 283 -7.16 -3.31 21.41
C LEU A 283 -7.22 -2.00 22.23
N GLY A 284 -7.50 -2.08 23.53
CA GLY A 284 -7.49 -0.94 24.45
C GLY A 284 -6.11 -0.23 24.49
N GLU A 285 -5.02 -1.00 24.53
CA GLU A 285 -3.65 -0.44 24.47
C GLU A 285 -3.38 0.27 23.13
N VAL A 286 -3.85 -0.30 22.00
CA VAL A 286 -3.73 0.36 20.70
C VAL A 286 -4.48 1.69 20.70
N ILE A 287 -5.72 1.72 21.22
CA ILE A 287 -6.53 2.93 21.31
C ILE A 287 -5.85 4.00 22.16
N GLN A 288 -5.33 3.65 23.34
CA GLN A 288 -4.59 4.59 24.19
C GLN A 288 -3.39 5.20 23.50
N ARG A 289 -2.62 4.40 22.73
CA ARG A 289 -1.48 4.89 21.94
C ARG A 289 -1.91 5.83 20.82
N ILE A 290 -3.04 5.56 20.16
CA ILE A 290 -3.62 6.44 19.13
C ILE A 290 -4.06 7.78 19.78
N ASP A 291 -4.73 7.73 20.92
CA ASP A 291 -5.18 8.91 21.66
C ASP A 291 -3.99 9.79 22.09
N ALA A 292 -2.91 9.16 22.56
CA ALA A 292 -1.67 9.86 22.90
C ALA A 292 -1.08 10.61 21.69
N GLU A 293 -1.00 9.95 20.54
CA GLU A 293 -0.48 10.54 19.29
C GLU A 293 -1.38 11.67 18.74
N LEU A 294 -2.70 11.50 18.78
CA LEU A 294 -3.63 12.43 18.17
C LEU A 294 -3.94 13.63 19.09
N PHE A 295 -4.12 13.37 20.38
CA PHE A 295 -4.67 14.35 21.31
C PHE A 295 -3.67 14.82 22.37
N GLY A 296 -2.50 14.18 22.42
CA GLY A 296 -1.43 14.61 23.33
C GLY A 296 -1.84 14.49 24.79
N LEU A 297 -2.32 13.34 25.21
CA LEU A 297 -2.85 13.09 26.55
C LEU A 297 -1.79 12.95 27.65
N PHE A 298 -0.51 13.29 27.37
CA PHE A 298 0.58 13.30 28.33
C PHE A 298 1.47 14.52 28.17
#